data_89936bbc11dff0d2681359dbd1f23d7d
#
_entry.id   89936bbc11dff0d2681359dbd1f23d7d
#
_cell.length_a   1.000
_cell.length_b   1.000
_cell.length_c   1.000
_cell.angle_alpha   90.00
_cell.angle_beta   90.00
_cell.angle_gamma   90.00
#
_symmetry.space_group_name_H-M   'P 1'
#
loop_
_entity.id
_entity.type
_entity.pdbx_description
1 polymer ?
#
loop_
_entity_poly.entity_id
_entity_poly.type
_entity_poly.pdbx_seq_one_letter_code
_entity_poly.pdbx_strand_id
1 'polypeptide(L)'
;MQNRKTADQVRAPQRPGHTPTRYGWAPADPLRRPVLFVNPRSGGGKAVRAAVAERAQERGIEVVVLGPDANLEALVAEAVAGGVDALGVAGGDGSLAVVAAAAHAHGLAFVCIPAGTRNHFALDLGVDRHDLVGALDAFTDGVERHIDIAQVDGRVFLNNVSLGIYGDAVQRSDYRDAKVRTLLETTQAVLGPSRAASELRLVDDTGREHQRPAVVLVSNNPYALDRPLVTDSRPTLTGGRLGLLVLDPPHDPRRRPGRAWNATSVENTAPKPLHAGVDGEAVELRPPLKIAIRPGALRVRISSRHPGVSPSGRLMRREGA
;
A
#
# COMPACT_ATOMS: atom_id res chain seq x y z
N MET A 1 -24.90 -35.91 7.48
CA MET A 1 -23.50 -35.85 7.99
C MET A 1 -22.62 -35.35 6.84
N GLN A 2 -22.36 -34.08 6.77
CA GLN A 2 -21.44 -33.49 5.76
C GLN A 2 -20.33 -32.73 6.50
N ASN A 3 -19.12 -33.23 6.31
CA ASN A 3 -17.87 -32.77 6.89
C ASN A 3 -17.54 -31.38 6.34
N ARG A 4 -17.58 -30.35 7.20
CA ARG A 4 -16.97 -29.05 6.94
C ARG A 4 -15.46 -29.20 7.14
N LYS A 5 -14.69 -29.28 6.05
CA LYS A 5 -13.24 -29.09 6.09
C LYS A 5 -12.96 -27.62 6.37
N THR A 6 -12.49 -27.34 7.55
CA THR A 6 -11.86 -26.08 7.95
C THR A 6 -10.68 -25.80 7.03
N ALA A 7 -10.67 -24.61 6.41
CA ALA A 7 -9.54 -24.13 5.65
C ALA A 7 -8.34 -23.97 6.60
N ASP A 8 -7.36 -24.82 6.43
CA ASP A 8 -6.08 -24.76 7.13
C ASP A 8 -5.39 -23.43 6.80
N GLN A 9 -5.25 -22.59 7.80
CA GLN A 9 -4.40 -21.40 7.71
C GLN A 9 -2.97 -21.91 7.53
N VAL A 10 -2.43 -21.76 6.34
CA VAL A 10 -1.01 -22.00 6.05
C VAL A 10 -0.20 -20.99 6.86
N ARG A 11 0.18 -21.40 8.07
CA ARG A 11 1.13 -20.70 8.90
C ARG A 11 2.50 -20.83 8.23
N ALA A 12 3.07 -19.73 7.78
CA ALA A 12 4.45 -19.72 7.27
C ALA A 12 5.38 -20.40 8.30
N PRO A 13 6.35 -21.22 7.87
CA PRO A 13 7.23 -21.96 8.76
C PRO A 13 8.03 -20.98 9.63
N GLN A 14 7.77 -21.00 10.94
CA GLN A 14 8.59 -20.29 11.91
C GLN A 14 9.94 -21.00 12.02
N ARG A 15 11.02 -20.31 11.69
CA ARG A 15 12.37 -20.82 11.93
C ARG A 15 12.59 -20.94 13.45
N PRO A 16 13.16 -22.04 13.94
CA PRO A 16 13.44 -22.21 15.37
C PRO A 16 14.52 -21.20 15.79
N GLY A 17 14.25 -20.42 16.83
CA GLY A 17 15.25 -19.64 17.55
C GLY A 17 15.07 -18.12 17.61
N HIS A 18 14.12 -17.51 16.89
CA HIS A 18 13.94 -16.06 16.93
C HIS A 18 12.65 -15.70 17.66
N THR A 19 12.77 -15.06 18.82
CA THR A 19 11.61 -14.45 19.50
C THR A 19 11.16 -13.24 18.70
N PRO A 20 9.88 -13.16 18.27
CA PRO A 20 9.37 -11.97 17.60
C PRO A 20 9.60 -10.73 18.45
N THR A 21 10.07 -9.66 17.83
CA THR A 21 10.21 -8.37 18.50
C THR A 21 8.82 -7.77 18.78
N ARG A 22 8.82 -6.64 19.46
CA ARG A 22 7.59 -5.85 19.65
C ARG A 22 6.92 -5.61 18.28
N TYR A 23 5.61 -5.83 18.17
CA TYR A 23 4.79 -5.67 16.97
C TYR A 23 4.93 -6.76 15.88
N GLY A 24 5.48 -7.92 16.20
CA GLY A 24 5.51 -9.07 15.28
C GLY A 24 6.61 -9.02 14.22
N TRP A 25 7.59 -8.13 14.38
CA TRP A 25 8.84 -8.17 13.62
C TRP A 25 9.78 -9.20 14.21
N ALA A 26 10.56 -9.86 13.38
CA ALA A 26 11.58 -10.82 13.81
C ALA A 26 12.96 -10.39 13.29
N PRO A 27 14.04 -10.62 14.03
CA PRO A 27 15.39 -10.45 13.48
C PRO A 27 15.55 -11.24 12.19
N ALA A 28 16.28 -10.69 11.24
CA ALA A 28 16.49 -11.31 9.95
C ALA A 28 17.98 -11.45 9.65
N ASP A 29 18.36 -12.54 8.96
CA ASP A 29 19.73 -12.78 8.54
C ASP A 29 20.22 -11.66 7.61
N PRO A 30 21.51 -11.28 7.65
CA PRO A 30 22.08 -10.32 6.72
C PRO A 30 21.83 -10.73 5.25
N LEU A 31 21.53 -9.74 4.42
CA LEU A 31 21.39 -9.95 2.98
C LEU A 31 22.76 -10.10 2.34
N ARG A 32 22.84 -10.90 1.28
CA ARG A 32 24.09 -11.21 0.58
C ARG A 32 24.25 -10.44 -0.72
N ARG A 33 23.14 -10.23 -1.43
CA ARG A 33 23.11 -9.57 -2.74
C ARG A 33 21.90 -8.64 -2.86
N PRO A 34 21.77 -7.65 -1.96
CA PRO A 34 20.68 -6.69 -2.03
C PRO A 34 20.92 -5.66 -3.13
N VAL A 35 19.86 -5.20 -3.78
CA VAL A 35 19.87 -4.08 -4.69
C VAL A 35 18.93 -2.98 -4.22
N LEU A 36 19.35 -1.71 -4.37
CA LEU A 36 18.57 -0.51 -4.07
C LEU A 36 18.37 0.33 -5.34
N PHE A 37 17.13 0.50 -5.76
CA PHE A 37 16.75 1.44 -6.81
C PHE A 37 16.54 2.82 -6.21
N VAL A 38 17.22 3.83 -6.72
CA VAL A 38 17.14 5.21 -6.21
C VAL A 38 16.52 6.10 -7.27
N ASN A 39 15.35 6.68 -6.97
CA ASN A 39 14.74 7.70 -7.81
C ASN A 39 15.21 9.10 -7.34
N PRO A 40 16.13 9.74 -8.05
CA PRO A 40 16.73 11.00 -7.61
C PRO A 40 15.74 12.18 -7.61
N ARG A 41 14.63 12.06 -8.36
CA ARG A 41 13.62 13.13 -8.47
C ARG A 41 12.52 13.04 -7.41
N SER A 42 12.36 11.89 -6.76
CA SER A 42 11.29 11.67 -5.77
C SER A 42 11.40 12.64 -4.59
N GLY A 43 10.26 13.13 -4.14
CA GLY A 43 10.16 14.03 -2.99
C GLY A 43 11.01 15.30 -3.11
N GLY A 44 11.17 15.82 -4.34
CA GLY A 44 12.00 16.97 -4.62
C GLY A 44 13.49 16.73 -4.40
N GLY A 45 13.97 15.50 -4.62
CA GLY A 45 15.39 15.13 -4.52
C GLY A 45 15.84 14.78 -3.09
N LYS A 46 14.96 14.29 -2.24
CA LYS A 46 15.32 13.89 -0.85
C LYS A 46 16.45 12.85 -0.81
N ALA A 47 16.39 11.83 -1.67
CA ALA A 47 17.41 10.78 -1.71
C ALA A 47 18.79 11.33 -2.04
N VAL A 48 18.87 12.27 -2.99
CA VAL A 48 20.12 12.94 -3.39
C VAL A 48 20.67 13.79 -2.25
N ARG A 49 19.82 14.64 -1.63
CA ARG A 49 20.24 15.49 -0.50
C ARG A 49 20.73 14.69 0.72
N ALA A 50 20.22 13.48 0.91
CA ALA A 50 20.62 12.59 1.98
C ALA A 50 21.77 11.64 1.58
N ALA A 51 22.33 11.79 0.37
CA ALA A 51 23.39 10.93 -0.17
C ALA A 51 23.03 9.43 -0.04
N VAL A 52 21.77 9.07 -0.34
CA VAL A 52 21.27 7.70 -0.10
C VAL A 52 22.04 6.67 -0.93
N ALA A 53 22.38 7.00 -2.18
CA ALA A 53 23.11 6.10 -3.08
C ALA A 53 24.52 5.80 -2.54
N GLU A 54 25.28 6.83 -2.19
CA GLU A 54 26.64 6.73 -1.64
C GLU A 54 26.62 5.97 -0.31
N ARG A 55 25.71 6.31 0.57
CA ARG A 55 25.53 5.64 1.87
C ARG A 55 25.13 4.18 1.77
N ALA A 56 24.39 3.81 0.72
CA ALA A 56 24.04 2.42 0.44
C ALA A 56 25.25 1.64 -0.08
N GLN A 57 26.04 2.23 -1.00
CA GLN A 57 27.27 1.63 -1.50
C GLN A 57 28.31 1.39 -0.40
N GLU A 58 28.48 2.34 0.54
CA GLU A 58 29.32 2.18 1.73
C GLU A 58 28.91 0.96 2.60
N ARG A 59 27.65 0.52 2.53
CA ARG A 59 27.12 -0.66 3.21
C ARG A 59 27.18 -1.94 2.38
N GLY A 60 27.82 -1.90 1.20
CA GLY A 60 27.90 -3.02 0.27
C GLY A 60 26.59 -3.36 -0.45
N ILE A 61 25.67 -2.39 -0.53
CA ILE A 61 24.41 -2.54 -1.26
C ILE A 61 24.65 -2.12 -2.71
N GLU A 62 24.26 -2.98 -3.66
CA GLU A 62 24.25 -2.60 -5.08
C GLU A 62 23.21 -1.49 -5.31
N VAL A 63 23.59 -0.43 -6.04
CA VAL A 63 22.74 0.74 -6.25
C VAL A 63 22.51 0.98 -7.73
N VAL A 64 21.24 1.11 -8.11
CA VAL A 64 20.77 1.52 -9.44
C VAL A 64 20.08 2.87 -9.34
N VAL A 65 20.74 3.93 -9.83
CA VAL A 65 20.15 5.27 -9.86
C VAL A 65 19.30 5.41 -11.14
N LEU A 66 18.03 5.75 -10.98
CA LEU A 66 17.08 5.84 -12.09
C LEU A 66 17.30 7.12 -12.91
N GLY A 67 17.59 6.94 -14.20
CA GLY A 67 17.61 8.04 -15.17
C GLY A 67 16.21 8.62 -15.45
N PRO A 68 16.12 9.70 -16.23
CA PRO A 68 14.84 10.33 -16.59
C PRO A 68 13.84 9.39 -17.23
N ASP A 69 14.31 8.53 -18.13
CA ASP A 69 13.49 7.62 -18.96
C ASP A 69 13.69 6.15 -18.55
N ALA A 70 14.19 5.91 -17.34
CA ALA A 70 14.45 4.56 -16.88
C ALA A 70 13.14 3.76 -16.73
N ASN A 71 13.11 2.59 -17.35
CA ASN A 71 12.05 1.61 -17.12
C ASN A 71 12.38 0.81 -15.86
N LEU A 72 11.76 1.20 -14.73
CA LEU A 72 11.99 0.56 -13.44
C LEU A 72 11.63 -0.93 -13.46
N GLU A 73 10.56 -1.31 -14.16
CA GLU A 73 10.12 -2.71 -14.26
C GLU A 73 11.19 -3.57 -14.94
N ALA A 74 11.78 -3.08 -16.03
CA ALA A 74 12.85 -3.79 -16.74
C ALA A 74 14.11 -3.92 -15.87
N LEU A 75 14.53 -2.85 -15.18
CA LEU A 75 15.70 -2.87 -14.28
C LEU A 75 15.49 -3.82 -13.10
N VAL A 76 14.28 -3.87 -12.55
CA VAL A 76 13.94 -4.80 -11.47
C VAL A 76 13.96 -6.24 -11.97
N ALA A 77 13.45 -6.52 -13.18
CA ALA A 77 13.50 -7.85 -13.78
C ALA A 77 14.94 -8.32 -14.04
N GLU A 78 15.83 -7.43 -14.47
CA GLU A 78 17.26 -7.70 -14.65
C GLU A 78 17.93 -8.05 -13.31
N ALA A 79 17.69 -7.27 -12.27
CA ALA A 79 18.21 -7.54 -10.93
C ALA A 79 17.75 -8.91 -10.40
N VAL A 80 16.46 -9.24 -10.57
CA VAL A 80 15.91 -10.55 -10.20
C VAL A 80 16.59 -11.69 -10.97
N ALA A 81 16.77 -11.54 -12.28
CA ALA A 81 17.48 -12.52 -13.10
C ALA A 81 18.95 -12.65 -12.67
N GLY A 82 19.57 -11.58 -12.17
CA GLY A 82 20.91 -11.56 -11.57
C GLY A 82 21.01 -12.30 -10.23
N GLY A 83 19.90 -12.75 -9.64
CA GLY A 83 19.86 -13.55 -8.41
C GLY A 83 20.08 -12.74 -7.14
N VAL A 84 19.50 -11.55 -7.05
CA VAL A 84 19.45 -10.75 -5.81
C VAL A 84 18.58 -11.44 -4.76
N ASP A 85 18.84 -11.15 -3.47
CA ASP A 85 18.08 -11.70 -2.34
C ASP A 85 17.15 -10.69 -1.69
N ALA A 86 17.26 -9.41 -2.06
CA ALA A 86 16.38 -8.35 -1.66
C ALA A 86 16.27 -7.24 -2.70
N LEU A 87 15.10 -6.63 -2.79
CA LEU A 87 14.81 -5.47 -3.61
C LEU A 87 14.43 -4.29 -2.71
N GLY A 88 15.20 -3.21 -2.80
CA GLY A 88 14.90 -1.96 -2.13
C GLY A 88 14.60 -0.84 -3.09
N VAL A 89 13.85 0.15 -2.64
CA VAL A 89 13.62 1.35 -3.43
C VAL A 89 13.57 2.61 -2.57
N ALA A 90 14.35 3.61 -2.96
CA ALA A 90 14.29 4.97 -2.46
C ALA A 90 13.47 5.82 -3.43
N GLY A 91 12.16 5.93 -3.17
CA GLY A 91 11.23 6.54 -4.11
C GLY A 91 9.90 6.94 -3.48
N GLY A 92 8.94 7.31 -4.33
CA GLY A 92 7.55 7.56 -3.96
C GLY A 92 6.68 6.30 -4.12
N ASP A 93 5.39 6.42 -3.76
CA ASP A 93 4.46 5.29 -3.69
C ASP A 93 4.35 4.51 -5.02
N GLY A 94 4.41 5.15 -6.19
CA GLY A 94 4.41 4.46 -7.49
C GLY A 94 5.64 3.55 -7.69
N SER A 95 6.85 4.04 -7.38
CA SER A 95 8.06 3.21 -7.45
C SER A 95 8.04 2.07 -6.43
N LEU A 96 7.47 2.33 -5.23
CA LEU A 96 7.30 1.31 -4.19
C LEU A 96 6.43 0.15 -4.68
N ALA A 97 5.31 0.44 -5.36
CA ALA A 97 4.39 -0.59 -5.84
C ALA A 97 5.04 -1.53 -6.86
N VAL A 98 5.82 -1.00 -7.82
CA VAL A 98 6.55 -1.79 -8.83
C VAL A 98 7.53 -2.75 -8.17
N VAL A 99 8.39 -2.24 -7.28
CA VAL A 99 9.44 -3.06 -6.64
C VAL A 99 8.82 -4.07 -5.67
N ALA A 100 7.78 -3.69 -4.93
CA ALA A 100 7.06 -4.60 -4.04
C ALA A 100 6.33 -5.72 -4.79
N ALA A 101 5.76 -5.43 -5.96
CA ALA A 101 5.13 -6.44 -6.82
C ALA A 101 6.15 -7.50 -7.27
N ALA A 102 7.34 -7.08 -7.70
CA ALA A 102 8.41 -7.99 -8.07
C ALA A 102 8.94 -8.78 -6.86
N ALA A 103 9.16 -8.12 -5.72
CA ALA A 103 9.56 -8.81 -4.49
C ALA A 103 8.56 -9.89 -4.07
N HIS A 104 7.25 -9.57 -4.13
CA HIS A 104 6.19 -10.55 -3.90
C HIS A 104 6.24 -11.73 -4.88
N ALA A 105 6.33 -11.44 -6.19
CA ALA A 105 6.29 -12.46 -7.23
C ALA A 105 7.46 -13.46 -7.12
N HIS A 106 8.61 -13.01 -6.64
CA HIS A 106 9.84 -13.81 -6.53
C HIS A 106 10.19 -14.21 -5.09
N GLY A 107 9.33 -13.93 -4.09
CA GLY A 107 9.57 -14.28 -2.69
C GLY A 107 10.78 -13.56 -2.06
N LEU A 108 11.18 -12.42 -2.62
CA LEU A 108 12.33 -11.63 -2.16
C LEU A 108 11.94 -10.71 -1.00
N ALA A 109 12.94 -10.32 -0.19
CA ALA A 109 12.73 -9.28 0.82
C ALA A 109 12.54 -7.92 0.14
N PHE A 110 11.57 -7.14 0.62
CA PHE A 110 11.32 -5.77 0.18
C PHE A 110 11.78 -4.76 1.22
N VAL A 111 12.51 -3.72 0.79
CA VAL A 111 12.97 -2.62 1.64
C VAL A 111 12.46 -1.29 1.12
N CYS A 112 11.73 -0.54 1.98
CA CYS A 112 11.21 0.78 1.66
C CYS A 112 12.09 1.87 2.26
N ILE A 113 12.73 2.71 1.41
CA ILE A 113 13.43 3.93 1.84
C ILE A 113 12.53 5.14 1.52
N PRO A 114 12.11 5.93 2.52
CA PRO A 114 11.01 6.91 2.40
C PRO A 114 11.43 8.20 1.69
N ALA A 115 11.83 8.14 0.42
CA ALA A 115 12.30 9.27 -0.36
C ALA A 115 11.19 10.04 -1.11
N GLY A 116 9.95 9.58 -1.08
CA GLY A 116 8.82 10.25 -1.73
C GLY A 116 8.31 11.49 -0.96
N THR A 117 7.31 12.16 -1.53
CA THR A 117 6.68 13.34 -0.91
C THR A 117 5.85 12.96 0.31
N ARG A 118 5.05 11.90 0.24
CA ARG A 118 4.07 11.51 1.26
C ARG A 118 4.51 10.32 2.10
N ASN A 119 5.05 9.29 1.46
CA ASN A 119 5.55 8.08 2.10
C ASN A 119 4.49 7.40 3.00
N HIS A 120 3.24 7.27 2.52
CA HIS A 120 2.14 6.68 3.30
C HIS A 120 2.46 5.25 3.70
N PHE A 121 2.93 4.44 2.75
CA PHE A 121 3.28 3.05 3.02
C PHE A 121 4.40 2.92 4.07
N ALA A 122 5.45 3.76 3.99
CA ALA A 122 6.51 3.77 4.99
C ALA A 122 5.98 4.14 6.39
N LEU A 123 5.03 5.10 6.47
CA LEU A 123 4.38 5.46 7.72
C LEU A 123 3.61 4.28 8.32
N ASP A 124 2.90 3.53 7.50
CA ASP A 124 2.13 2.37 7.92
C ASP A 124 3.01 1.20 8.39
N LEU A 125 4.19 1.03 7.78
CA LEU A 125 5.24 0.11 8.27
C LEU A 125 5.85 0.56 9.60
N GLY A 126 5.66 1.82 9.99
CA GLY A 126 6.34 2.42 11.14
C GLY A 126 7.81 2.75 10.87
N VAL A 127 8.17 3.02 9.62
CA VAL A 127 9.46 3.58 9.23
C VAL A 127 9.45 5.09 9.50
N ASP A 128 10.55 5.60 10.08
CA ASP A 128 10.69 7.05 10.24
C ASP A 128 10.89 7.73 8.88
N ARG A 129 9.92 8.55 8.48
CA ARG A 129 9.93 9.24 7.18
C ARG A 129 11.01 10.32 7.04
N HIS A 130 11.66 10.67 8.13
CA HIS A 130 12.71 11.68 8.18
C HIS A 130 14.12 11.07 8.26
N ASP A 131 14.24 9.78 8.52
CA ASP A 131 15.50 9.06 8.62
C ASP A 131 15.74 8.12 7.42
N LEU A 132 16.07 8.72 6.27
CA LEU A 132 16.37 7.96 5.05
C LEU A 132 17.63 7.10 5.20
N VAL A 133 18.64 7.64 5.86
CA VAL A 133 19.93 6.96 6.02
C VAL A 133 19.84 5.81 7.00
N GLY A 134 19.16 6.00 8.15
CA GLY A 134 18.88 4.92 9.10
C GLY A 134 17.96 3.83 8.54
N ALA A 135 17.11 4.16 7.56
CA ALA A 135 16.30 3.16 6.87
C ALA A 135 17.16 2.15 6.07
N LEU A 136 18.37 2.53 5.62
CA LEU A 136 19.32 1.63 4.94
C LEU A 136 19.79 0.48 5.84
N ASP A 137 19.74 0.61 7.16
CA ASP A 137 20.11 -0.48 8.07
C ASP A 137 19.16 -1.69 7.95
N ALA A 138 18.00 -1.53 7.29
CA ALA A 138 17.16 -2.66 6.91
C ALA A 138 17.89 -3.73 6.08
N PHE A 139 18.94 -3.36 5.36
CA PHE A 139 19.72 -4.28 4.56
C PHE A 139 20.78 -5.06 5.38
N THR A 140 21.26 -4.49 6.46
CA THR A 140 22.36 -5.04 7.29
C THR A 140 21.87 -5.57 8.64
N ASP A 141 21.24 -4.70 9.44
CA ASP A 141 20.67 -5.00 10.78
C ASP A 141 19.16 -4.76 10.76
N GLY A 142 18.46 -5.54 9.94
CA GLY A 142 17.03 -5.41 9.73
C GLY A 142 16.20 -6.40 10.55
N VAL A 143 14.97 -5.99 10.79
CA VAL A 143 13.89 -6.87 11.25
C VAL A 143 12.90 -7.11 10.11
N GLU A 144 12.30 -8.29 10.07
CA GLU A 144 11.47 -8.75 8.97
C GLU A 144 10.06 -9.12 9.44
N ARG A 145 9.08 -8.87 8.58
CA ARG A 145 7.69 -9.27 8.79
C ARG A 145 7.01 -9.55 7.46
N HIS A 146 6.12 -10.53 7.45
CA HIS A 146 5.17 -10.73 6.36
C HIS A 146 3.96 -9.82 6.55
N ILE A 147 3.62 -9.06 5.51
CA ILE A 147 2.47 -8.16 5.49
C ILE A 147 1.54 -8.51 4.33
N ASP A 148 0.32 -7.99 4.41
CA ASP A 148 -0.66 -8.14 3.36
C ASP A 148 -0.35 -7.19 2.20
N ILE A 149 -0.68 -7.61 0.99
CA ILE A 149 -0.82 -6.74 -0.19
C ILE A 149 -2.23 -6.90 -0.76
N ALA A 150 -2.65 -5.95 -1.55
CA ALA A 150 -3.88 -6.08 -2.30
C ALA A 150 -3.62 -6.04 -3.80
N GLN A 151 -4.54 -6.62 -4.58
CA GLN A 151 -4.44 -6.69 -6.03
C GLN A 151 -5.77 -6.28 -6.67
N VAL A 152 -5.69 -5.54 -7.77
CA VAL A 152 -6.79 -5.31 -8.71
C VAL A 152 -6.42 -5.97 -10.03
N ASP A 153 -7.15 -7.02 -10.42
CA ASP A 153 -6.87 -7.82 -11.63
C ASP A 153 -5.40 -8.25 -11.76
N GLY A 154 -4.81 -8.69 -10.64
CA GLY A 154 -3.40 -9.10 -10.58
C GLY A 154 -2.40 -7.97 -10.39
N ARG A 155 -2.74 -6.71 -10.64
CA ARG A 155 -1.88 -5.55 -10.35
C ARG A 155 -1.83 -5.30 -8.85
N VAL A 156 -0.65 -5.38 -8.26
CA VAL A 156 -0.40 -5.11 -6.83
C VAL A 156 -0.59 -3.63 -6.54
N PHE A 157 -1.19 -3.34 -5.39
CA PHE A 157 -1.17 -2.02 -4.78
C PHE A 157 -0.91 -2.11 -3.28
N LEU A 158 -0.24 -1.11 -2.76
CA LEU A 158 0.20 -1.04 -1.36
C LEU A 158 -0.72 -0.18 -0.49
N ASN A 159 -1.31 0.86 -1.09
CA ASN A 159 -2.15 1.82 -0.37
C ASN A 159 -3.63 1.63 -0.69
N ASN A 160 -4.08 2.08 -1.85
CA ASN A 160 -5.50 2.00 -2.21
C ASN A 160 -5.75 2.07 -3.72
N VAL A 161 -6.96 1.63 -4.08
CA VAL A 161 -7.58 1.85 -5.39
C VAL A 161 -8.81 2.73 -5.21
N SER A 162 -8.96 3.74 -6.04
CA SER A 162 -10.13 4.61 -6.10
C SER A 162 -10.84 4.49 -7.44
N LEU A 163 -12.17 4.35 -7.41
CA LEU A 163 -13.03 4.21 -8.57
C LEU A 163 -14.16 5.24 -8.54
N GLY A 164 -14.77 5.51 -9.69
CA GLY A 164 -15.87 6.47 -9.84
C GLY A 164 -15.37 7.89 -10.06
N ILE A 165 -16.13 8.89 -9.63
CA ILE A 165 -15.84 10.32 -9.88
C ILE A 165 -14.45 10.72 -9.35
N TYR A 166 -13.95 10.04 -8.34
CA TYR A 166 -12.62 10.30 -7.82
C TYR A 166 -11.50 9.79 -8.74
N GLY A 167 -11.71 8.70 -9.46
CA GLY A 167 -10.79 8.25 -10.52
C GLY A 167 -10.61 9.32 -11.59
N ASP A 168 -11.68 10.02 -11.96
CA ASP A 168 -11.64 11.16 -12.88
C ASP A 168 -10.93 12.40 -12.26
N ALA A 169 -11.06 12.60 -10.97
CA ALA A 169 -10.44 13.72 -10.25
C ALA A 169 -8.93 13.53 -10.04
N VAL A 170 -8.45 12.32 -9.84
CA VAL A 170 -7.01 11.99 -9.72
C VAL A 170 -6.23 12.34 -10.99
N GLN A 171 -6.90 12.41 -12.14
CA GLN A 171 -6.28 12.90 -13.37
C GLN A 171 -5.94 14.40 -13.33
N ARG A 172 -6.55 15.17 -12.43
CA ARG A 172 -6.22 16.58 -12.21
C ARG A 172 -5.14 16.70 -11.14
N SER A 173 -4.04 17.36 -11.46
CA SER A 173 -2.84 17.48 -10.63
C SER A 173 -3.10 17.92 -9.19
N ASP A 174 -4.14 18.74 -8.96
CA ASP A 174 -4.46 19.35 -7.68
C ASP A 174 -5.12 18.37 -6.67
N TYR A 175 -5.68 17.27 -7.16
CA TYR A 175 -6.38 16.26 -6.34
C TYR A 175 -5.51 15.08 -5.88
N ARG A 176 -4.33 14.89 -6.47
CA ARG A 176 -3.39 13.85 -6.04
C ARG A 176 -3.01 13.98 -4.56
N ASP A 177 -3.26 15.16 -3.98
CA ASP A 177 -2.88 15.53 -2.61
C ASP A 177 -3.98 15.36 -1.57
N ALA A 178 -5.20 14.97 -1.97
CA ALA A 178 -6.31 14.83 -1.04
C ALA A 178 -6.11 13.64 -0.10
N LYS A 179 -6.07 13.90 1.20
CA LYS A 179 -6.11 12.90 2.26
C LYS A 179 -7.46 12.19 2.25
N VAL A 180 -7.52 10.94 2.74
CA VAL A 180 -8.80 10.20 2.90
C VAL A 180 -9.83 11.04 3.63
N ARG A 181 -9.42 11.83 4.64
CA ARG A 181 -10.27 12.78 5.34
C ARG A 181 -10.73 13.93 4.45
N THR A 182 -9.83 14.52 3.65
CA THR A 182 -10.18 15.57 2.69
C THR A 182 -11.13 15.02 1.63
N LEU A 183 -11.00 13.73 1.28
CA LEU A 183 -11.94 13.04 0.41
C LEU A 183 -13.37 13.06 0.99
N LEU A 184 -13.51 12.72 2.27
CA LEU A 184 -14.80 12.75 2.98
C LEU A 184 -15.36 14.17 3.09
N GLU A 185 -14.52 15.14 3.37
CA GLU A 185 -14.89 16.56 3.54
C GLU A 185 -15.16 17.25 2.19
N THR A 186 -14.39 16.91 1.14
CA THR A 186 -14.45 17.54 -0.18
C THR A 186 -15.49 16.87 -1.10
N THR A 187 -15.99 15.70 -0.72
CA THR A 187 -16.95 14.94 -1.56
C THR A 187 -18.19 15.78 -1.89
N GLN A 188 -18.67 16.60 -0.98
CA GLN A 188 -19.78 17.52 -1.24
C GLN A 188 -19.42 18.61 -2.27
N ALA A 189 -18.18 19.10 -2.26
CA ALA A 189 -17.70 20.10 -3.20
C ALA A 189 -17.37 19.51 -4.59
N VAL A 190 -16.89 18.24 -4.63
CA VAL A 190 -16.52 17.53 -5.86
C VAL A 190 -17.75 16.94 -6.57
N LEU A 191 -18.74 16.50 -5.80
CA LEU A 191 -19.97 15.87 -6.29
C LEU A 191 -21.00 16.86 -6.81
N GLY A 192 -20.75 18.15 -6.95
CA GLY A 192 -21.68 19.17 -7.44
C GLY A 192 -23.02 18.67 -8.00
N PRO A 193 -24.10 19.44 -8.01
CA PRO A 193 -25.47 18.95 -8.20
C PRO A 193 -25.78 18.30 -9.56
N SER A 194 -24.83 18.23 -10.49
CA SER A 194 -25.09 17.91 -11.91
C SER A 194 -24.39 16.67 -12.47
N ARG A 195 -23.73 15.81 -11.65
CA ARG A 195 -23.09 14.60 -12.21
C ARG A 195 -23.99 13.38 -12.13
N ALA A 196 -24.20 12.74 -13.29
CA ALA A 196 -24.88 11.47 -13.41
C ALA A 196 -24.29 10.43 -12.45
N ALA A 197 -25.15 9.69 -11.74
CA ALA A 197 -24.72 8.57 -10.90
C ALA A 197 -23.85 7.61 -11.73
N SER A 198 -22.72 7.16 -11.16
CA SER A 198 -21.88 6.19 -11.84
C SER A 198 -22.66 4.90 -12.10
N GLU A 199 -22.39 4.23 -13.22
CA GLU A 199 -23.00 2.92 -13.52
C GLU A 199 -22.23 1.77 -12.84
N LEU A 200 -21.49 2.10 -11.77
CA LEU A 200 -20.73 1.12 -10.99
C LEU A 200 -21.69 0.23 -10.18
N ARG A 201 -21.38 -1.05 -10.17
CA ARG A 201 -21.98 -2.05 -9.29
C ARG A 201 -20.86 -2.77 -8.56
N LEU A 202 -20.90 -2.76 -7.24
CA LEU A 202 -19.91 -3.39 -6.37
C LEU A 202 -20.60 -4.54 -5.62
N VAL A 203 -19.95 -5.70 -5.59
CA VAL A 203 -20.39 -6.87 -4.80
C VAL A 203 -19.22 -7.31 -3.90
N ASP A 204 -19.47 -7.41 -2.59
CA ASP A 204 -18.45 -7.86 -1.64
C ASP A 204 -18.46 -9.39 -1.46
N ASP A 205 -17.50 -9.92 -0.69
CA ASP A 205 -17.31 -11.34 -0.40
C ASP A 205 -18.48 -11.98 0.39
N THR A 206 -19.42 -11.18 0.90
CA THR A 206 -20.66 -11.65 1.55
C THR A 206 -21.83 -11.70 0.58
N GLY A 207 -21.64 -11.28 -0.68
CA GLY A 207 -22.68 -11.13 -1.69
C GLY A 207 -23.53 -9.86 -1.55
N ARG A 208 -23.13 -8.93 -0.67
CA ARG A 208 -23.82 -7.66 -0.52
C ARG A 208 -23.50 -6.75 -1.70
N GLU A 209 -24.57 -6.26 -2.32
CA GLU A 209 -24.50 -5.41 -3.50
C GLU A 209 -24.65 -3.93 -3.15
N HIS A 210 -23.84 -3.10 -3.82
CA HIS A 210 -23.89 -1.64 -3.75
C HIS A 210 -23.99 -1.10 -5.18
N GLN A 211 -25.12 -0.48 -5.48
CA GLN A 211 -25.41 0.05 -6.82
C GLN A 211 -25.13 1.55 -6.87
N ARG A 212 -24.56 2.00 -7.98
CA ARG A 212 -24.36 3.41 -8.35
C ARG A 212 -23.64 4.25 -7.29
N PRO A 213 -22.56 3.75 -6.66
CA PRO A 213 -21.78 4.58 -5.77
C PRO A 213 -21.12 5.73 -6.55
N ALA A 214 -21.05 6.91 -5.93
CA ALA A 214 -20.34 8.04 -6.53
C ALA A 214 -18.81 7.85 -6.46
N VAL A 215 -18.35 7.32 -5.32
CA VAL A 215 -16.92 7.03 -5.06
C VAL A 215 -16.80 5.69 -4.36
N VAL A 216 -15.84 4.89 -4.80
CA VAL A 216 -15.39 3.67 -4.12
C VAL A 216 -13.89 3.82 -3.84
N LEU A 217 -13.51 3.71 -2.58
CA LEU A 217 -12.11 3.59 -2.16
C LEU A 217 -11.91 2.23 -1.53
N VAL A 218 -10.96 1.47 -2.07
CA VAL A 218 -10.58 0.14 -1.55
C VAL A 218 -9.13 0.20 -1.09
N SER A 219 -8.87 0.04 0.20
CA SER A 219 -7.52 0.08 0.77
C SER A 219 -6.99 -1.31 1.10
N ASN A 220 -5.69 -1.46 0.95
CA ASN A 220 -4.93 -2.59 1.47
C ASN A 220 -4.86 -2.49 2.99
N ASN A 221 -5.71 -3.20 3.70
CA ASN A 221 -6.06 -3.05 5.11
C ASN A 221 -6.84 -1.75 5.44
N PRO A 222 -7.73 -1.80 6.42
CA PRO A 222 -8.60 -0.67 6.77
C PRO A 222 -7.84 0.52 7.38
N TYR A 223 -8.26 1.74 7.02
CA TYR A 223 -7.89 2.95 7.74
C TYR A 223 -8.69 3.08 9.04
N ALA A 224 -8.15 3.79 10.04
CA ALA A 224 -8.83 4.14 11.28
C ALA A 224 -9.74 5.36 11.07
N LEU A 225 -10.87 5.18 10.35
CA LEU A 225 -11.76 6.27 9.95
C LEU A 225 -12.58 6.87 11.10
N ASP A 226 -12.72 6.15 12.19
CA ASP A 226 -13.42 6.54 13.42
C ASP A 226 -12.62 7.51 14.31
N ARG A 227 -11.35 7.80 13.95
CA ARG A 227 -10.42 8.56 14.78
C ARG A 227 -9.83 9.76 14.06
N PRO A 228 -10.38 10.97 14.26
CA PRO A 228 -10.00 12.16 13.49
C PRO A 228 -8.52 12.57 13.59
N LEU A 229 -7.82 12.20 14.67
CA LEU A 229 -6.43 12.58 14.90
C LEU A 229 -5.39 11.67 14.22
N VAL A 230 -5.80 10.51 13.69
CA VAL A 230 -4.90 9.48 13.13
C VAL A 230 -5.41 8.82 11.86
N THR A 231 -6.29 9.49 11.14
CA THR A 231 -6.94 8.97 9.93
C THR A 231 -6.00 8.71 8.75
N ASP A 232 -4.76 9.22 8.80
CA ASP A 232 -3.82 9.17 7.67
C ASP A 232 -2.98 7.88 7.64
N SER A 233 -3.19 6.94 8.58
CA SER A 233 -2.45 5.68 8.63
C SER A 233 -3.34 4.49 8.96
N ARG A 234 -2.88 3.31 8.56
CA ARG A 234 -3.56 2.05 8.84
C ARG A 234 -3.02 1.45 10.15
N PRO A 235 -3.88 0.98 11.05
CA PRO A 235 -3.45 0.40 12.34
C PRO A 235 -2.58 -0.83 12.19
N THR A 236 -2.82 -1.61 11.13
CA THR A 236 -2.07 -2.83 10.81
C THR A 236 -2.02 -3.05 9.30
N LEU A 237 -0.98 -3.74 8.85
CA LEU A 237 -0.84 -4.27 7.50
C LEU A 237 -0.92 -5.81 7.47
N THR A 238 -1.50 -6.42 8.50
CA THR A 238 -1.63 -7.89 8.63
C THR A 238 -3.03 -8.29 9.08
N GLY A 239 -4.05 -7.49 8.73
CA GLY A 239 -5.44 -7.73 9.12
C GLY A 239 -6.15 -8.74 8.22
N GLY A 240 -5.56 -9.10 7.07
CA GLY A 240 -6.14 -10.04 6.11
C GLY A 240 -7.43 -9.53 5.46
N ARG A 241 -7.67 -8.21 5.46
CA ARG A 241 -8.91 -7.63 4.92
C ARG A 241 -8.64 -6.33 4.18
N LEU A 242 -9.42 -6.11 3.13
CA LEU A 242 -9.56 -4.81 2.48
C LEU A 242 -10.37 -3.88 3.37
N GLY A 243 -10.02 -2.59 3.38
CA GLY A 243 -10.90 -1.54 3.88
C GLY A 243 -11.69 -0.92 2.74
N LEU A 244 -13.00 -0.85 2.86
CA LEU A 244 -13.88 -0.24 1.88
C LEU A 244 -14.49 1.04 2.44
N LEU A 245 -14.47 2.09 1.62
CA LEU A 245 -15.21 3.32 1.83
C LEU A 245 -16.00 3.61 0.56
N VAL A 246 -17.32 3.66 0.70
CA VAL A 246 -18.22 3.97 -0.41
C VAL A 246 -18.98 5.23 -0.08
N LEU A 247 -18.99 6.17 -1.01
CA LEU A 247 -19.76 7.40 -0.92
C LEU A 247 -20.88 7.34 -1.95
N ASP A 248 -22.11 7.57 -1.48
CA ASP A 248 -23.28 7.63 -2.34
C ASP A 248 -23.47 9.05 -2.91
N PRO A 249 -24.12 9.19 -4.06
CA PRO A 249 -24.49 10.51 -4.57
C PRO A 249 -25.35 11.27 -3.55
N PRO A 250 -25.25 12.61 -3.45
CA PRO A 250 -25.98 13.41 -2.48
C PRO A 250 -27.46 13.52 -2.90
N HIS A 251 -28.26 12.51 -2.57
CA HIS A 251 -29.70 12.50 -2.91
C HIS A 251 -30.61 12.70 -1.71
N ASP A 252 -30.11 12.49 -0.49
CA ASP A 252 -30.91 12.66 0.72
C ASP A 252 -30.05 13.23 1.86
N PRO A 253 -30.36 14.45 2.35
CA PRO A 253 -29.65 15.07 3.48
C PRO A 253 -29.73 14.27 4.80
N ARG A 254 -30.68 13.31 4.89
CA ARG A 254 -30.87 12.47 6.07
C ARG A 254 -30.04 11.17 6.05
N ARG A 255 -29.47 10.79 4.91
CA ARG A 255 -28.59 9.64 4.81
C ARG A 255 -27.14 10.03 5.09
N ARG A 256 -26.42 9.18 5.84
CA ARG A 256 -24.97 9.33 6.00
C ARG A 256 -24.35 9.21 4.62
N PRO A 257 -23.54 10.19 4.18
CA PRO A 257 -22.99 10.23 2.82
C PRO A 257 -21.98 9.12 2.52
N GLY A 258 -21.56 8.37 3.54
CA GLY A 258 -20.55 7.33 3.38
C GLY A 258 -20.79 6.10 4.24
N ARG A 259 -20.37 4.96 3.72
CA ARG A 259 -20.37 3.66 4.40
C ARG A 259 -18.98 3.09 4.37
N ALA A 260 -18.50 2.55 5.50
CA ALA A 260 -17.21 1.86 5.59
C ALA A 260 -17.41 0.48 6.18
N TRP A 261 -16.74 -0.52 5.61
CA TRP A 261 -16.70 -1.90 6.09
C TRP A 261 -15.44 -2.61 5.59
N ASN A 262 -15.27 -3.87 5.96
CA ASN A 262 -14.13 -4.67 5.59
C ASN A 262 -14.59 -5.90 4.80
N ALA A 263 -13.81 -6.30 3.79
CA ALA A 263 -14.03 -7.49 2.98
C ALA A 263 -12.70 -8.20 2.67
N THR A 264 -12.74 -9.43 2.21
CA THR A 264 -11.55 -10.13 1.68
C THR A 264 -11.40 -9.94 0.18
N SER A 265 -12.53 -9.72 -0.51
CA SER A 265 -12.55 -9.38 -1.93
C SER A 265 -13.79 -8.56 -2.27
N VAL A 266 -13.70 -7.84 -3.37
CA VAL A 266 -14.83 -7.17 -4.00
C VAL A 266 -14.75 -7.32 -5.51
N GLU A 267 -15.90 -7.45 -6.13
CA GLU A 267 -16.06 -7.43 -7.58
C GLU A 267 -16.76 -6.14 -7.99
N ASN A 268 -16.23 -5.50 -9.01
CA ASN A 268 -16.81 -4.29 -9.57
C ASN A 268 -17.15 -4.50 -11.04
N THR A 269 -18.36 -4.14 -11.42
CA THR A 269 -18.82 -4.17 -12.81
C THR A 269 -19.28 -2.79 -13.26
N ALA A 270 -19.00 -2.47 -14.52
CA ALA A 270 -19.44 -1.28 -15.20
C ALA A 270 -19.52 -1.55 -16.70
N PRO A 271 -20.38 -0.83 -17.46
CA PRO A 271 -20.53 -1.04 -18.90
C PRO A 271 -19.35 -0.49 -19.73
N LYS A 272 -18.49 0.34 -19.14
CA LYS A 272 -17.37 1.02 -19.81
C LYS A 272 -16.10 0.90 -19.00
N PRO A 273 -14.91 1.08 -19.64
CA PRO A 273 -13.65 1.24 -18.90
C PRO A 273 -13.77 2.34 -17.85
N LEU A 274 -13.06 2.15 -16.73
CA LEU A 274 -13.07 3.05 -15.58
C LEU A 274 -11.74 3.76 -15.46
N HIS A 275 -11.79 5.07 -15.30
CA HIS A 275 -10.64 5.80 -14.80
C HIS A 275 -10.51 5.54 -13.30
N ALA A 276 -9.36 5.05 -12.89
CA ALA A 276 -9.05 4.68 -11.52
C ALA A 276 -7.77 5.38 -11.04
N GLY A 277 -7.68 5.59 -9.73
CA GLY A 277 -6.41 5.87 -9.08
C GLY A 277 -5.90 4.60 -8.41
N VAL A 278 -4.68 4.16 -8.72
CA VAL A 278 -4.02 3.04 -8.04
C VAL A 278 -2.74 3.56 -7.40
N ASP A 279 -2.65 3.51 -6.08
CA ASP A 279 -1.56 4.13 -5.30
C ASP A 279 -1.24 5.58 -5.69
N GLY A 280 -2.28 6.32 -6.14
CA GLY A 280 -2.17 7.70 -6.60
C GLY A 280 -1.78 7.88 -8.05
N GLU A 281 -1.60 6.80 -8.82
CA GLU A 281 -1.40 6.85 -10.27
C GLU A 281 -2.71 6.70 -11.01
N ALA A 282 -2.93 7.56 -12.02
CA ALA A 282 -4.11 7.47 -12.88
C ALA A 282 -3.95 6.31 -13.86
N VAL A 283 -4.92 5.39 -13.87
CA VAL A 283 -4.94 4.23 -14.75
C VAL A 283 -6.33 4.02 -15.35
N GLU A 284 -6.41 3.37 -16.50
CA GLU A 284 -7.65 2.85 -17.06
C GLU A 284 -7.78 1.36 -16.71
N LEU A 285 -8.89 0.98 -16.07
CA LEU A 285 -9.22 -0.39 -15.72
C LEU A 285 -10.46 -0.84 -16.51
N ARG A 286 -10.48 -2.12 -16.91
CA ARG A 286 -11.57 -2.69 -17.72
C ARG A 286 -12.40 -3.67 -16.90
N PRO A 287 -13.65 -3.32 -16.54
CA PRO A 287 -14.55 -4.23 -15.84
C PRO A 287 -14.86 -5.51 -16.66
N PRO A 288 -15.17 -6.65 -15.99
CA PRO A 288 -15.31 -6.79 -14.53
C PRO A 288 -13.95 -6.77 -13.82
N LEU A 289 -13.87 -6.05 -12.67
CA LEU A 289 -12.67 -5.95 -11.86
C LEU A 289 -12.80 -6.80 -10.60
N LYS A 290 -11.76 -7.54 -10.27
CA LYS A 290 -11.65 -8.24 -8.99
C LYS A 290 -10.56 -7.60 -8.15
N ILE A 291 -10.94 -7.10 -6.97
CA ILE A 291 -10.01 -6.56 -5.99
C ILE A 291 -9.97 -7.54 -4.81
N ALA A 292 -8.80 -7.99 -4.42
CA ALA A 292 -8.66 -8.97 -3.35
C ALA A 292 -7.41 -8.72 -2.50
N ILE A 293 -7.53 -9.04 -1.19
CA ILE A 293 -6.39 -9.07 -0.28
C ILE A 293 -5.58 -10.36 -0.47
N ARG A 294 -4.27 -10.27 -0.30
CA ARG A 294 -3.33 -11.39 -0.22
C ARG A 294 -2.64 -11.35 1.14
N PRO A 295 -3.14 -12.08 2.12
CA PRO A 295 -2.61 -12.05 3.48
C PRO A 295 -1.17 -12.57 3.54
N GLY A 296 -0.29 -11.82 4.25
CA GLY A 296 1.08 -12.20 4.49
C GLY A 296 1.96 -12.38 3.24
N ALA A 297 1.55 -11.81 2.11
CA ALA A 297 2.14 -12.12 0.81
C ALA A 297 3.45 -11.37 0.51
N LEU A 298 3.74 -10.28 1.22
CA LEU A 298 4.96 -9.49 1.02
C LEU A 298 5.88 -9.59 2.24
N ARG A 299 7.10 -10.04 2.03
CA ARG A 299 8.17 -10.07 3.03
C ARG A 299 8.87 -8.72 3.09
N VAL A 300 8.65 -7.96 4.15
CA VAL A 300 9.20 -6.61 4.29
C VAL A 300 10.28 -6.57 5.37
N ARG A 301 11.34 -5.81 5.11
CA ARG A 301 12.39 -5.50 6.09
C ARG A 301 12.41 -4.00 6.39
N ILE A 302 12.62 -3.68 7.66
CA ILE A 302 12.87 -2.33 8.14
C ILE A 302 14.08 -2.31 9.06
N SER A 303 14.68 -1.15 9.28
CA SER A 303 15.72 -0.97 10.30
C SER A 303 15.19 -1.35 11.68
N SER A 304 15.98 -2.10 12.46
CA SER A 304 15.66 -2.46 13.84
C SER A 304 15.47 -1.24 14.76
N ARG A 305 16.02 -0.09 14.36
CA ARG A 305 15.89 1.19 15.08
C ARG A 305 14.57 1.92 14.82
N HIS A 306 13.85 1.55 13.78
CA HIS A 306 12.57 2.17 13.46
C HIS A 306 11.43 1.58 14.32
N PRO A 307 10.36 2.34 14.56
CA PRO A 307 9.27 1.92 15.46
C PRO A 307 8.56 0.63 15.07
N GLY A 308 8.49 0.28 13.79
CA GLY A 308 7.81 -0.90 13.27
C GLY A 308 6.30 -0.94 13.52
N VAL A 309 5.69 0.20 13.80
CA VAL A 309 4.25 0.35 14.01
C VAL A 309 3.79 1.74 13.60
N SER A 310 2.68 1.82 12.89
CA SER A 310 2.07 3.07 12.45
C SER A 310 1.59 3.94 13.63
N PRO A 311 1.36 5.24 13.42
CA PRO A 311 0.74 6.10 14.43
C PRO A 311 -0.61 5.58 14.93
N SER A 312 -1.50 5.15 14.03
CA SER A 312 -2.79 4.55 14.38
C SER A 312 -2.65 3.26 15.18
N GLY A 313 -1.70 2.40 14.80
CA GLY A 313 -1.43 1.14 15.50
C GLY A 313 -0.90 1.34 16.91
N ARG A 314 -0.13 2.42 17.15
CA ARG A 314 0.33 2.77 18.51
C ARG A 314 -0.81 3.20 19.42
N LEU A 315 -1.74 4.01 18.90
CA LEU A 315 -2.88 4.49 19.69
C LEU A 315 -3.84 3.37 20.06
N MET A 316 -4.21 2.51 19.10
CA MET A 316 -5.10 1.38 19.40
C MET A 316 -4.56 0.45 20.48
N ARG A 317 -3.24 0.28 20.56
CA ARG A 317 -2.62 -0.58 21.58
C ARG A 317 -2.53 0.06 22.96
N ARG A 318 -2.51 1.39 23.06
CA ARG A 318 -2.53 2.11 24.34
C ARG A 318 -3.90 2.08 25.01
N GLU A 319 -4.96 1.97 24.20
CA GLU A 319 -6.34 1.94 24.71
C GLU A 319 -6.84 0.52 25.01
N GLY A 320 -6.17 -0.51 24.47
CA GLY A 320 -6.47 -1.92 24.74
C GLY A 320 -5.59 -2.55 25.83
N ALA A 321 -4.70 -1.78 26.45
CA ALA A 321 -3.85 -2.17 27.56
C ALA A 321 -4.29 -1.47 28.85
#